data_06a915adb14d6c5dfaee82f5ef2f61f1
#
_entry.id   06a915adb14d6c5dfaee82f5ef2f61f1
#
_cell.length_a   1.000
_cell.length_b   1.000
_cell.length_c   1.000
_cell.angle_alpha   90.00
_cell.angle_beta   90.00
_cell.angle_gamma   90.00
#
_symmetry.space_group_name_H-M   'P 1'
#
loop_
_entity.id
_entity.type
_entity.pdbx_description
1 polymer ?
#
loop_
_entity_poly.entity_id
_entity_poly.type
_entity_poly.pdbx_seq_one_letter_code
_entity_poly.pdbx_strand_id
1 'polypeptide(L)'
;MRGLALLAVVPLALAAPALAQEHRHDMSGMDHSGHDMAGMDMPDNATPTAAPAADDTPGNAAPPPVPADHPADRFFPQARTEAARAGLMSEGRWTGSAVMVDRLELRTGSGHEGYAWKGGAWYGSDLNKLVLATEGEGLFGESAERIEVQALWRHALDAWFNLEAGVRQDFRPVPRRTYAVLGVEGLLPWWIEGEAQLYVSHKGDVHARLSASHDLRLSGPLVLQPEVEVNFAFQDVPQLGVGSGLERIETGARLRYEIRPELAPYIGMKWERSFGGMARATRGAGERASAVTAVAGLRALF
;
A
#
# COMPACT_ATOMS: atom_id res chain seq x y z
N MET A 1 -16.91 -15.91 -39.54
CA MET A 1 -16.26 -16.90 -38.66
C MET A 1 -16.12 -16.22 -37.30
N ARG A 2 -16.91 -16.63 -36.32
CA ARG A 2 -16.95 -16.04 -34.99
C ARG A 2 -15.84 -16.66 -34.16
N GLY A 3 -14.76 -15.91 -33.90
CA GLY A 3 -13.68 -16.32 -33.00
C GLY A 3 -14.14 -16.19 -31.55
N LEU A 4 -14.32 -17.30 -30.86
CA LEU A 4 -14.53 -17.38 -29.43
C LEU A 4 -13.23 -16.90 -28.75
N ALA A 5 -13.24 -15.73 -28.13
CA ALA A 5 -12.17 -15.32 -27.22
C ALA A 5 -12.32 -16.15 -25.94
N LEU A 6 -11.44 -17.12 -25.75
CA LEU A 6 -11.28 -17.84 -24.49
C LEU A 6 -10.80 -16.84 -23.45
N LEU A 7 -11.70 -16.42 -22.55
CA LEU A 7 -11.34 -15.84 -21.27
C LEU A 7 -10.65 -16.95 -20.46
N ALA A 8 -9.33 -16.87 -20.33
CA ALA A 8 -8.58 -17.70 -19.42
C ALA A 8 -8.96 -17.29 -17.99
N VAL A 9 -9.95 -17.97 -17.43
CA VAL A 9 -10.24 -17.93 -16.00
C VAL A 9 -9.08 -18.66 -15.33
N VAL A 10 -8.15 -17.91 -14.75
CA VAL A 10 -7.16 -18.46 -13.84
C VAL A 10 -7.92 -18.98 -12.63
N PRO A 11 -7.87 -20.28 -12.29
CA PRO A 11 -8.50 -20.76 -11.08
C PRO A 11 -7.81 -20.14 -9.89
N LEU A 12 -8.51 -19.25 -9.20
CA LEU A 12 -8.12 -18.73 -7.90
C LEU A 12 -8.22 -19.93 -6.94
N ALA A 13 -7.09 -20.53 -6.60
CA ALA A 13 -7.02 -21.52 -5.54
C ALA A 13 -7.42 -20.80 -4.25
N LEU A 14 -8.63 -21.05 -3.77
CA LEU A 14 -9.08 -20.61 -2.45
C LEU A 14 -8.18 -21.27 -1.41
N ALA A 15 -7.19 -20.53 -0.92
CA ALA A 15 -6.50 -20.90 0.29
C ALA A 15 -7.53 -20.83 1.44
N ALA A 16 -7.82 -21.97 2.05
CA ALA A 16 -8.68 -22.01 3.22
C ALA A 16 -8.08 -21.10 4.31
N PRO A 17 -8.89 -20.28 5.00
CA PRO A 17 -8.37 -19.48 6.10
C PRO A 17 -7.77 -20.42 7.14
N ALA A 18 -6.51 -20.18 7.49
CA ALA A 18 -5.90 -20.78 8.64
C ALA A 18 -6.70 -20.30 9.86
N LEU A 19 -7.42 -21.23 10.50
CA LEU A 19 -8.10 -20.97 11.75
C LEU A 19 -7.05 -20.54 12.77
N ALA A 20 -7.00 -19.26 13.08
CA ALA A 20 -6.25 -18.77 14.23
C ALA A 20 -6.84 -19.46 15.46
N GLN A 21 -6.04 -20.33 16.07
CA GLN A 21 -6.37 -20.87 17.38
C GLN A 21 -6.34 -19.71 18.38
N GLU A 22 -7.51 -19.28 18.82
CA GLU A 22 -7.64 -18.43 20.01
C GLU A 22 -7.06 -19.19 21.20
N HIS A 23 -5.82 -18.93 21.56
CA HIS A 23 -5.34 -19.23 22.89
C HIS A 23 -5.96 -18.22 23.84
N ARG A 24 -7.13 -18.58 24.39
CA ARG A 24 -7.64 -17.94 25.60
C ARG A 24 -6.69 -18.25 26.74
N HIS A 25 -5.83 -17.28 27.07
CA HIS A 25 -5.16 -17.30 28.36
C HIS A 25 -6.21 -17.01 29.41
N ASP A 26 -6.57 -18.07 30.16
CA ASP A 26 -7.38 -17.94 31.35
C ASP A 26 -6.55 -17.25 32.45
N MET A 27 -6.83 -15.96 32.67
CA MET A 27 -6.16 -15.11 33.66
C MET A 27 -6.88 -15.13 35.01
N SER A 28 -7.77 -16.13 35.26
CA SER A 28 -8.57 -16.22 36.48
C SER A 28 -7.81 -16.62 37.76
N GLY A 29 -6.47 -16.75 37.69
CA GLY A 29 -5.62 -17.16 38.82
C GLY A 29 -4.62 -16.12 39.32
N MET A 30 -4.61 -14.88 38.84
CA MET A 30 -3.73 -13.86 39.38
C MET A 30 -4.41 -13.06 40.51
N ASP A 31 -4.16 -13.55 41.72
CA ASP A 31 -4.51 -12.84 42.98
C ASP A 31 -3.50 -11.68 43.17
N HIS A 32 -3.95 -10.45 42.96
CA HIS A 32 -3.16 -9.23 43.16
C HIS A 32 -3.23 -8.66 44.60
N SER A 33 -3.72 -9.43 45.57
CA SER A 33 -3.90 -9.00 46.95
C SER A 33 -2.68 -9.28 47.85
N GLY A 34 -1.47 -8.97 47.46
CA GLY A 34 -0.30 -9.33 48.25
C GLY A 34 0.94 -8.42 48.19
N HIS A 35 0.85 -7.20 47.70
CA HIS A 35 1.97 -6.25 47.86
C HIS A 35 1.71 -5.29 48.99
N ASP A 36 1.96 -5.79 50.24
CA ASP A 36 2.07 -4.97 51.45
C ASP A 36 3.41 -4.22 51.37
N MET A 37 3.36 -2.92 51.12
CA MET A 37 4.52 -2.03 51.03
C MET A 37 4.92 -1.44 52.40
N ALA A 38 4.50 -2.10 53.49
CA ALA A 38 4.88 -1.77 54.84
C ALA A 38 6.26 -2.33 55.17
N GLY A 39 7.32 -1.66 54.83
CA GLY A 39 8.68 -2.09 55.22
C GLY A 39 9.84 -1.47 54.44
N MET A 40 9.61 -0.48 53.58
CA MET A 40 10.70 0.30 52.98
C MET A 40 10.97 1.54 53.85
N ASP A 41 11.94 1.41 54.78
CA ASP A 41 12.58 2.56 55.40
C ASP A 41 13.31 3.35 54.30
N MET A 42 12.71 4.44 53.87
CA MET A 42 13.41 5.43 53.05
C MET A 42 14.31 6.26 53.99
N PRO A 43 15.60 6.34 53.72
CA PRO A 43 16.45 7.26 54.48
C PRO A 43 16.00 8.69 54.20
N ASP A 44 15.47 9.33 55.21
CA ASP A 44 15.21 10.77 55.21
C ASP A 44 16.50 11.53 54.96
N ASN A 45 16.36 12.57 54.13
CA ASN A 45 17.29 13.66 54.02
C ASN A 45 18.40 13.62 52.95
N ALA A 46 17.98 13.75 51.69
CA ALA A 46 18.78 14.53 50.74
C ALA A 46 17.86 15.61 50.17
N THR A 47 18.03 16.84 50.62
CA THR A 47 17.45 18.04 49.98
C THR A 47 17.85 17.96 48.49
N PRO A 48 16.90 17.88 47.54
CA PRO A 48 17.26 17.93 46.14
C PRO A 48 17.83 19.31 45.84
N THR A 49 19.14 19.39 45.66
CA THR A 49 19.73 20.57 45.03
C THR A 49 19.04 20.64 43.65
N ALA A 50 18.23 21.69 43.48
CA ALA A 50 17.59 21.95 42.21
C ALA A 50 18.67 21.96 41.12
N ALA A 51 18.69 20.94 40.30
CA ALA A 51 19.46 20.96 39.07
C ALA A 51 18.99 22.19 38.26
N PRO A 52 19.90 22.97 37.65
CA PRO A 52 19.50 24.07 36.81
C PRO A 52 18.45 23.55 35.82
N ALA A 53 17.37 24.27 35.65
CA ALA A 53 16.32 23.92 34.68
C ALA A 53 17.01 23.66 33.36
N ALA A 54 17.03 22.41 32.95
CA ALA A 54 17.48 22.04 31.59
C ALA A 54 16.54 22.76 30.64
N ASP A 55 17.13 23.48 29.71
CA ASP A 55 16.38 24.14 28.64
C ASP A 55 15.58 23.03 27.96
N ASP A 56 14.25 23.02 28.12
CA ASP A 56 13.34 21.99 27.59
C ASP A 56 13.21 22.03 26.06
N THR A 57 14.10 22.76 25.41
CA THR A 57 14.21 22.75 23.96
C THR A 57 14.79 21.39 23.53
N PRO A 58 14.06 20.59 22.75
CA PRO A 58 14.58 19.31 22.25
C PRO A 58 15.90 19.55 21.53
N GLY A 59 16.99 19.03 22.08
CA GLY A 59 18.30 19.18 21.47
C GLY A 59 18.41 18.35 20.17
N ASN A 60 19.12 18.86 19.17
CA ASN A 60 19.48 18.14 17.95
C ASN A 60 20.61 17.10 18.18
N ALA A 61 20.91 16.75 19.42
CA ALA A 61 21.89 15.73 19.74
C ALA A 61 21.38 14.36 19.27
N ALA A 62 22.27 13.60 18.64
CA ALA A 62 21.95 12.22 18.30
C ALA A 62 21.54 11.45 19.58
N PRO A 63 20.56 10.56 19.50
CA PRO A 63 20.17 9.74 20.65
C PRO A 63 21.39 8.96 21.18
N PRO A 64 21.48 8.75 22.50
CA PRO A 64 22.60 7.99 23.05
C PRO A 64 22.63 6.60 22.41
N PRO A 65 23.81 6.03 22.18
CA PRO A 65 23.91 4.69 21.60
C PRO A 65 23.17 3.70 22.51
N VAL A 66 22.43 2.78 21.88
CA VAL A 66 21.74 1.72 22.60
C VAL A 66 22.78 0.92 23.38
N PRO A 67 22.62 0.75 24.72
CA PRO A 67 23.56 -0.03 25.51
C PRO A 67 23.71 -1.43 24.93
N ALA A 68 24.95 -1.85 24.69
CA ALA A 68 25.26 -3.21 24.21
C ALA A 68 25.21 -4.24 25.35
N ASP A 69 25.14 -3.77 26.60
CA ASP A 69 25.00 -4.64 27.76
C ASP A 69 23.56 -5.20 27.81
N HIS A 70 23.43 -6.41 28.25
CA HIS A 70 22.15 -7.08 28.47
C HIS A 70 21.76 -6.96 29.95
N PRO A 71 21.07 -5.91 30.39
CA PRO A 71 20.81 -5.63 31.80
C PRO A 71 20.13 -6.78 32.53
N ALA A 72 19.32 -7.57 31.85
CA ALA A 72 18.65 -8.74 32.41
C ALA A 72 19.62 -9.84 32.88
N ASP A 73 20.80 -9.92 32.29
CA ASP A 73 21.82 -10.93 32.66
C ASP A 73 22.41 -10.70 34.07
N ARG A 74 22.17 -9.50 34.66
CA ARG A 74 22.56 -9.18 36.05
C ARG A 74 21.61 -9.83 37.08
N PHE A 75 20.38 -10.13 36.67
CA PHE A 75 19.32 -10.59 37.57
C PHE A 75 18.89 -12.03 37.28
N PHE A 76 19.15 -12.54 36.08
CA PHE A 76 18.73 -13.86 35.64
C PHE A 76 19.91 -14.67 35.10
N PRO A 77 19.88 -16.00 35.18
CA PRO A 77 20.90 -16.83 34.57
C PRO A 77 21.03 -16.56 33.06
N GLN A 78 22.25 -16.35 32.59
CA GLN A 78 22.55 -15.98 31.20
C GLN A 78 21.91 -16.95 30.19
N ALA A 79 21.97 -18.25 30.45
CA ALA A 79 21.35 -19.25 29.56
C ALA A 79 19.83 -19.04 29.38
N ARG A 80 19.13 -18.51 30.40
CA ARG A 80 17.69 -18.22 30.32
C ARG A 80 17.41 -16.96 29.52
N THR A 81 18.22 -15.93 29.72
CA THR A 81 18.08 -14.67 28.97
C THR A 81 18.50 -14.81 27.51
N GLU A 82 19.52 -15.63 27.21
CA GLU A 82 19.88 -16.00 25.84
C GLU A 82 18.77 -16.79 25.14
N ALA A 83 18.17 -17.77 25.82
CA ALA A 83 17.04 -18.52 25.28
C ALA A 83 15.82 -17.61 24.99
N ALA A 84 15.55 -16.67 25.91
CA ALA A 84 14.47 -15.68 25.71
C ALA A 84 14.75 -14.74 24.53
N ARG A 85 16.00 -14.26 24.38
CA ARG A 85 16.42 -13.44 23.22
C ARG A 85 16.34 -14.24 21.91
N ALA A 86 16.77 -15.50 21.92
CA ALA A 86 16.65 -16.37 20.75
C ALA A 86 15.18 -16.61 20.37
N GLY A 87 14.31 -16.82 21.37
CA GLY A 87 12.86 -16.91 21.18
C GLY A 87 12.30 -15.64 20.54
N LEU A 88 12.58 -14.48 21.11
CA LEU A 88 12.13 -13.18 20.57
C LEU A 88 12.61 -12.96 19.12
N MET A 89 13.86 -13.29 18.82
CA MET A 89 14.41 -13.18 17.47
C MET A 89 13.77 -14.16 16.49
N SER A 90 13.36 -15.35 16.95
CA SER A 90 12.66 -16.32 16.10
C SER A 90 11.19 -15.91 15.85
N GLU A 91 10.51 -15.39 16.85
CA GLU A 91 9.14 -14.86 16.75
C GLU A 91 9.08 -13.58 15.89
N GLY A 92 10.11 -12.75 15.95
CA GLY A 92 10.24 -11.54 15.11
C GLY A 92 10.53 -11.82 13.62
N ARG A 93 10.75 -13.06 13.21
CA ARG A 93 10.92 -13.47 11.80
C ARG A 93 9.60 -13.93 11.18
N TRP A 94 8.59 -13.10 11.30
CA TRP A 94 7.32 -13.41 10.66
C TRP A 94 7.44 -13.32 9.13
N THR A 95 6.85 -14.30 8.44
CA THR A 95 6.70 -14.31 6.99
C THR A 95 5.23 -14.54 6.68
N GLY A 96 4.69 -13.70 5.83
CA GLY A 96 3.27 -13.75 5.47
C GLY A 96 3.02 -13.54 4.00
N SER A 97 1.77 -13.62 3.65
CA SER A 97 1.26 -13.32 2.32
C SER A 97 -0.14 -12.76 2.40
N ALA A 98 -0.52 -11.96 1.43
CA ALA A 98 -1.91 -11.57 1.23
C ALA A 98 -2.19 -11.40 -0.25
N VAL A 99 -3.46 -11.53 -0.61
CA VAL A 99 -3.99 -11.22 -1.93
C VAL A 99 -5.03 -10.12 -1.76
N MET A 100 -4.88 -9.04 -2.50
CA MET A 100 -5.77 -7.89 -2.44
C MET A 100 -6.36 -7.60 -3.80
N VAL A 101 -7.67 -7.43 -3.84
CA VAL A 101 -8.42 -6.86 -4.95
C VAL A 101 -8.86 -5.47 -4.51
N ASP A 102 -8.08 -4.45 -4.87
CA ASP A 102 -8.41 -3.06 -4.51
C ASP A 102 -9.61 -2.55 -5.25
N ARG A 103 -9.72 -2.95 -6.52
CA ARG A 103 -10.79 -2.56 -7.43
C ARG A 103 -11.20 -3.72 -8.29
N LEU A 104 -12.48 -3.96 -8.31
CA LEU A 104 -13.16 -4.68 -9.37
C LEU A 104 -14.40 -3.84 -9.68
N GLU A 105 -14.31 -3.01 -10.72
CA GLU A 105 -15.25 -1.94 -11.00
C GLU A 105 -16.03 -2.17 -12.29
N LEU A 106 -17.30 -1.89 -12.23
CA LEU A 106 -18.12 -1.53 -13.37
C LEU A 106 -18.12 -0.01 -13.51
N ARG A 107 -17.96 0.48 -14.72
CA ARG A 107 -17.86 1.89 -15.06
C ARG A 107 -18.94 2.29 -16.04
N THR A 108 -19.61 3.40 -15.78
CA THR A 108 -20.60 3.97 -16.69
C THR A 108 -20.40 5.47 -16.80
N GLY A 109 -20.39 5.97 -18.02
CA GLY A 109 -20.22 7.39 -18.31
C GLY A 109 -20.00 7.62 -19.79
N SER A 110 -20.30 8.83 -20.26
CA SER A 110 -20.04 9.25 -21.65
C SER A 110 -20.65 8.36 -22.73
N GLY A 111 -21.67 7.53 -22.37
CA GLY A 111 -22.38 6.66 -23.32
C GLY A 111 -21.75 5.27 -23.53
N HIS A 112 -20.71 4.92 -22.75
CA HIS A 112 -20.07 3.61 -22.80
C HIS A 112 -20.05 2.97 -21.42
N GLU A 113 -20.18 1.65 -21.41
CA GLU A 113 -20.02 0.83 -20.22
C GLU A 113 -18.66 0.12 -20.28
N GLY A 114 -17.96 0.12 -19.16
CA GLY A 114 -16.63 -0.44 -19.07
C GLY A 114 -16.38 -1.15 -17.75
N TYR A 115 -15.19 -1.65 -17.63
CA TYR A 115 -14.69 -2.34 -16.44
C TYR A 115 -13.27 -1.89 -16.11
N ALA A 116 -12.91 -2.03 -14.84
CA ALA A 116 -11.52 -1.90 -14.40
C ALA A 116 -11.22 -2.84 -13.26
N TRP A 117 -9.95 -3.20 -13.15
CA TRP A 117 -9.43 -3.93 -11.99
C TRP A 117 -8.10 -3.34 -11.54
N LYS A 118 -7.84 -3.43 -10.26
CA LYS A 118 -6.54 -3.22 -9.63
C LYS A 118 -6.44 -4.19 -8.47
N GLY A 119 -5.34 -4.91 -8.40
CA GLY A 119 -5.11 -5.85 -7.34
C GLY A 119 -3.72 -6.43 -7.38
N GLY A 120 -3.38 -7.20 -6.36
CA GLY A 120 -2.06 -7.79 -6.27
C GLY A 120 -1.97 -8.83 -5.16
N ALA A 121 -0.78 -9.38 -5.05
CA ALA A 121 -0.41 -10.30 -4.00
C ALA A 121 0.99 -9.96 -3.51
N TRP A 122 1.25 -10.21 -2.24
CA TRP A 122 2.60 -10.11 -1.73
C TRP A 122 2.97 -11.33 -0.89
N TYR A 123 4.26 -11.59 -0.83
CA TYR A 123 4.85 -12.62 0.02
C TYR A 123 6.18 -12.12 0.59
N GLY A 124 6.42 -12.29 1.87
CA GLY A 124 7.69 -11.93 2.49
C GLY A 124 7.59 -11.62 3.97
N SER A 125 8.61 -10.98 4.49
CA SER A 125 8.72 -10.50 5.86
C SER A 125 8.33 -9.02 5.99
N ASP A 126 8.34 -8.49 7.20
CA ASP A 126 8.10 -7.07 7.45
C ASP A 126 9.09 -6.17 6.71
N LEU A 127 10.34 -6.59 6.60
CA LEU A 127 11.40 -5.81 5.96
C LEU A 127 11.49 -5.99 4.45
N ASN A 128 11.16 -7.18 3.94
CA ASN A 128 11.31 -7.50 2.52
C ASN A 128 10.14 -8.30 2.02
N LYS A 129 9.49 -7.80 0.96
CA LYS A 129 8.36 -8.44 0.31
C LYS A 129 8.58 -8.52 -1.19
N LEU A 130 8.14 -9.61 -1.78
CA LEU A 130 7.89 -9.70 -3.21
C LEU A 130 6.44 -9.32 -3.45
N VAL A 131 6.19 -8.38 -4.35
CA VAL A 131 4.86 -7.89 -4.70
C VAL A 131 4.59 -8.17 -6.16
N LEU A 132 3.46 -8.78 -6.46
CA LEU A 132 2.91 -8.91 -7.80
C LEU A 132 1.66 -8.02 -7.86
N ALA A 133 1.62 -7.08 -8.78
CA ALA A 133 0.47 -6.19 -8.96
C ALA A 133 -0.03 -6.25 -10.40
N THR A 134 -1.33 -6.07 -10.59
CA THR A 134 -1.96 -5.95 -11.90
C THR A 134 -3.03 -4.88 -11.89
N GLU A 135 -3.10 -4.15 -12.98
CA GLU A 135 -4.12 -3.14 -13.21
C GLU A 135 -4.54 -3.16 -14.67
N GLY A 136 -5.82 -2.88 -14.91
CA GLY A 136 -6.30 -2.75 -16.27
C GLY A 136 -7.70 -2.18 -16.34
N GLU A 137 -8.06 -1.75 -17.54
CA GLU A 137 -9.36 -1.17 -17.85
C GLU A 137 -9.74 -1.40 -19.31
N GLY A 138 -11.01 -1.30 -19.62
CA GLY A 138 -11.53 -1.42 -20.98
C GLY A 138 -13.04 -1.27 -21.05
N LEU A 139 -13.53 -1.20 -22.27
CA LEU A 139 -14.97 -1.14 -22.58
C LEU A 139 -15.52 -2.55 -22.83
N PHE A 140 -16.79 -2.78 -22.51
CA PHE A 140 -17.44 -4.04 -22.81
C PHE A 140 -17.62 -4.21 -24.33
N GLY A 141 -17.25 -5.36 -24.82
CA GLY A 141 -17.31 -5.68 -26.26
C GLY A 141 -16.07 -5.27 -27.06
N GLU A 142 -15.14 -4.56 -26.45
CA GLU A 142 -13.86 -4.16 -27.04
C GLU A 142 -12.66 -4.85 -26.40
N SER A 143 -11.49 -4.69 -27.01
CA SER A 143 -10.26 -5.14 -26.35
C SER A 143 -9.93 -4.20 -25.21
N ALA A 144 -9.34 -4.73 -24.12
CA ALA A 144 -8.87 -3.90 -23.02
C ALA A 144 -7.95 -2.77 -23.53
N GLU A 145 -8.15 -1.59 -22.98
CA GLU A 145 -7.39 -0.38 -23.33
C GLU A 145 -6.03 -0.37 -22.62
N ARG A 146 -6.02 -0.74 -21.37
CA ARG A 146 -4.82 -0.84 -20.53
C ARG A 146 -4.76 -2.18 -19.81
N ILE A 147 -3.61 -2.80 -19.84
CA ILE A 147 -3.27 -3.99 -19.04
C ILE A 147 -1.82 -3.88 -18.64
N GLU A 148 -1.56 -3.76 -17.36
CA GLU A 148 -0.22 -3.77 -16.79
C GLU A 148 -0.06 -4.83 -15.71
N VAL A 149 1.14 -5.38 -15.61
CA VAL A 149 1.56 -6.29 -14.56
C VAL A 149 2.91 -5.83 -14.03
N GLN A 150 3.05 -5.78 -12.72
CA GLN A 150 4.29 -5.40 -12.05
C GLN A 150 4.77 -6.54 -11.14
N ALA A 151 6.08 -6.74 -11.10
CA ALA A 151 6.75 -7.61 -10.14
C ALA A 151 7.82 -6.77 -9.43
N LEU A 152 7.61 -6.50 -8.14
CA LEU A 152 8.41 -5.57 -7.36
C LEU A 152 9.00 -6.28 -6.12
N TRP A 153 10.24 -5.97 -5.83
CA TRP A 153 10.80 -6.14 -4.51
C TRP A 153 10.52 -4.87 -3.71
N ARG A 154 9.92 -5.02 -2.53
CA ARG A 154 9.59 -3.94 -1.62
C ARG A 154 10.42 -4.10 -0.36
N HIS A 155 11.12 -3.05 0.03
CA HIS A 155 11.97 -3.00 1.21
C HIS A 155 11.54 -1.87 2.15
N ALA A 156 11.29 -2.19 3.41
CA ALA A 156 10.97 -1.19 4.41
C ALA A 156 12.20 -0.31 4.71
N LEU A 157 12.09 0.99 4.46
CA LEU A 157 13.11 1.98 4.82
C LEU A 157 12.99 2.37 6.30
N ASP A 158 11.76 2.54 6.75
CA ASP A 158 11.39 2.83 8.12
C ASP A 158 9.97 2.31 8.41
N ALA A 159 9.35 2.77 9.49
CA ALA A 159 7.99 2.38 9.87
C ALA A 159 6.90 2.92 8.93
N TRP A 160 7.22 3.90 8.08
CA TRP A 160 6.25 4.65 7.28
C TRP A 160 6.47 4.50 5.78
N PHE A 161 7.71 4.26 5.35
CA PHE A 161 8.09 4.26 3.94
C PHE A 161 8.76 2.97 3.51
N ASN A 162 8.43 2.55 2.30
CA ASN A 162 9.03 1.42 1.60
C ASN A 162 9.67 1.89 0.29
N LEU A 163 10.82 1.32 -0.02
CA LEU A 163 11.44 1.39 -1.35
C LEU A 163 10.91 0.25 -2.20
N GLU A 164 10.60 0.54 -3.45
CA GLU A 164 10.20 -0.45 -4.45
C GLU A 164 11.17 -0.47 -5.62
N ALA A 165 11.53 -1.66 -6.06
CA ALA A 165 12.32 -1.85 -7.27
C ALA A 165 11.87 -3.11 -8.01
N GLY A 166 11.79 -3.05 -9.34
CA GLY A 166 11.35 -4.21 -10.09
C GLY A 166 11.09 -3.95 -11.56
N VAL A 167 10.14 -4.69 -12.10
CA VAL A 167 9.77 -4.63 -13.51
C VAL A 167 8.27 -4.46 -13.67
N ARG A 168 7.88 -3.71 -14.69
CA ARG A 168 6.50 -3.56 -15.17
C ARG A 168 6.45 -3.99 -16.62
N GLN A 169 5.41 -4.74 -16.98
CA GLN A 169 5.09 -5.11 -18.34
C GLN A 169 3.71 -4.56 -18.70
N ASP A 170 3.69 -3.70 -19.72
CA ASP A 170 2.45 -3.24 -20.34
C ASP A 170 2.11 -4.15 -21.51
N PHE A 171 0.98 -4.84 -21.41
CA PHE A 171 0.42 -5.65 -22.49
C PHE A 171 -0.45 -4.82 -23.42
N ARG A 172 -1.03 -3.74 -22.88
CA ARG A 172 -1.82 -2.71 -23.55
C ARG A 172 -1.48 -1.35 -22.98
N PRO A 173 -1.47 -0.26 -23.79
CA PRO A 173 -1.70 -0.22 -25.22
C PRO A 173 -0.59 -0.89 -26.05
N VAL A 174 -0.85 -1.04 -27.36
CA VAL A 174 0.16 -1.54 -28.32
C VAL A 174 0.93 -0.33 -28.87
N PRO A 175 2.27 -0.44 -29.06
CA PRO A 175 3.16 -1.58 -28.84
C PRO A 175 3.44 -1.83 -27.34
N ARG A 176 3.59 -3.12 -26.98
CA ARG A 176 3.93 -3.52 -25.62
C ARG A 176 5.22 -2.86 -25.13
N ARG A 177 5.29 -2.56 -23.83
CA ARG A 177 6.45 -1.95 -23.18
C ARG A 177 6.81 -2.70 -21.91
N THR A 178 8.12 -2.89 -21.72
CA THR A 178 8.69 -3.38 -20.47
C THR A 178 9.46 -2.23 -19.83
N TYR A 179 9.27 -2.00 -18.54
CA TYR A 179 9.93 -0.95 -17.78
C TYR A 179 10.68 -1.51 -16.59
N ALA A 180 11.83 -0.95 -16.29
CA ALA A 180 12.39 -0.99 -14.95
C ALA A 180 11.59 0.00 -14.08
N VAL A 181 11.32 -0.38 -12.84
CA VAL A 181 10.56 0.40 -11.86
C VAL A 181 11.44 0.70 -10.67
N LEU A 182 11.42 1.95 -10.23
CA LEU A 182 11.95 2.39 -8.95
C LEU A 182 10.91 3.30 -8.30
N GLY A 183 10.56 3.05 -7.06
CA GLY A 183 9.53 3.80 -6.37
C GLY A 183 9.69 3.88 -4.88
N VAL A 184 8.88 4.73 -4.28
CA VAL A 184 8.68 4.83 -2.84
C VAL A 184 7.19 4.87 -2.59
N GLU A 185 6.70 4.03 -1.70
CA GLU A 185 5.34 4.10 -1.17
C GLU A 185 5.38 4.32 0.33
N GLY A 186 4.36 4.89 0.89
CA GLY A 186 4.30 5.06 2.33
C GLY A 186 3.12 5.87 2.83
N LEU A 187 3.10 6.04 4.13
CA LEU A 187 2.07 6.78 4.83
C LEU A 187 2.60 8.17 5.19
N LEU A 188 2.06 9.17 4.51
CA LEU A 188 2.34 10.59 4.72
C LEU A 188 1.60 11.12 5.96
N PRO A 189 1.92 12.32 6.48
CA PRO A 189 1.13 12.98 7.51
C PRO A 189 -0.37 12.99 7.17
N TRP A 190 -1.20 12.96 8.22
CA TRP A 190 -2.67 12.86 8.11
C TRP A 190 -3.19 11.56 7.50
N TRP A 191 -2.41 10.47 7.56
CA TRP A 191 -2.80 9.15 7.08
C TRP A 191 -3.08 9.09 5.57
N ILE A 192 -2.37 9.91 4.81
CA ILE A 192 -2.43 9.88 3.35
C ILE A 192 -1.49 8.77 2.86
N GLU A 193 -2.05 7.77 2.21
CA GLU A 193 -1.29 6.76 1.48
C GLU A 193 -0.74 7.39 0.20
N GLY A 194 0.56 7.39 0.03
CA GLY A 194 1.24 7.99 -1.11
C GLY A 194 2.17 7.02 -1.79
N GLU A 195 2.25 7.11 -3.12
CA GLU A 195 3.17 6.33 -3.93
C GLU A 195 3.76 7.21 -5.03
N ALA A 196 5.07 7.09 -5.24
CA ALA A 196 5.78 7.74 -6.31
C ALA A 196 6.66 6.72 -7.03
N GLN A 197 6.42 6.51 -8.31
CA GLN A 197 7.15 5.53 -9.12
C GLN A 197 7.74 6.18 -10.37
N LEU A 198 8.96 5.80 -10.69
CA LEU A 198 9.68 6.12 -11.93
C LEU A 198 9.79 4.87 -12.78
N TYR A 199 9.50 5.01 -14.07
CA TYR A 199 9.53 3.93 -15.05
C TYR A 199 10.50 4.25 -16.16
N VAL A 200 11.43 3.34 -16.45
CA VAL A 200 12.35 3.45 -17.57
C VAL A 200 12.13 2.29 -18.51
N SER A 201 11.63 2.57 -19.72
CA SER A 201 11.30 1.53 -20.68
C SER A 201 12.57 0.93 -21.32
N HIS A 202 12.43 -0.28 -21.89
CA HIS A 202 13.47 -0.90 -22.71
C HIS A 202 13.80 -0.12 -24.00
N LYS A 203 13.04 0.93 -24.31
CA LYS A 203 13.29 1.85 -25.44
C LYS A 203 13.92 3.17 -24.98
N GLY A 204 14.12 3.36 -23.67
CA GLY A 204 14.65 4.58 -23.07
C GLY A 204 13.58 5.61 -22.74
N ASP A 205 12.30 5.30 -22.89
CA ASP A 205 11.23 6.20 -22.48
C ASP A 205 11.19 6.26 -20.94
N VAL A 206 11.06 7.46 -20.39
CA VAL A 206 11.02 7.69 -18.94
C VAL A 206 9.68 8.32 -18.57
N HIS A 207 8.98 7.70 -17.59
CA HIS A 207 7.70 8.15 -17.08
C HIS A 207 7.73 8.20 -15.56
N ALA A 208 6.87 9.00 -14.96
CA ALA A 208 6.62 9.00 -13.53
C ALA A 208 5.13 8.92 -13.25
N ARG A 209 4.76 8.22 -12.18
CA ARG A 209 3.42 8.16 -11.62
C ARG A 209 3.47 8.59 -10.16
N LEU A 210 2.58 9.47 -9.79
CA LEU A 210 2.36 9.89 -8.40
C LEU A 210 0.91 9.57 -8.06
N SER A 211 0.68 8.89 -6.95
CA SER A 211 -0.67 8.63 -6.46
C SER A 211 -0.78 8.97 -4.98
N ALA A 212 -1.97 9.37 -4.58
CA ALA A 212 -2.31 9.58 -3.18
C ALA A 212 -3.76 9.22 -2.93
N SER A 213 -4.03 8.61 -1.78
CA SER A 213 -5.37 8.30 -1.32
C SER A 213 -5.48 8.50 0.19
N HIS A 214 -6.71 8.66 0.68
CA HIS A 214 -6.97 8.80 2.10
C HIS A 214 -8.30 8.18 2.49
N ASP A 215 -8.31 7.39 3.56
CA ASP A 215 -9.51 6.75 4.09
C ASP A 215 -10.15 7.60 5.17
N LEU A 216 -11.24 8.29 4.84
CA LEU A 216 -12.06 9.07 5.76
C LEU A 216 -13.20 8.20 6.30
N ARG A 217 -13.08 7.75 7.54
CA ARG A 217 -14.15 7.00 8.20
C ARG A 217 -15.27 7.95 8.64
N LEU A 218 -16.39 7.93 7.91
CA LEU A 218 -17.55 8.79 8.18
C LEU A 218 -18.42 8.26 9.33
N SER A 219 -18.60 6.94 9.39
CA SER A 219 -19.29 6.24 10.48
C SER A 219 -18.87 4.79 10.48
N GLY A 220 -19.13 4.01 11.52
CA GLY A 220 -18.77 2.60 11.68
C GLY A 220 -18.28 1.88 10.40
N PRO A 221 -19.18 1.39 9.53
CA PRO A 221 -18.79 0.68 8.32
C PRO A 221 -18.57 1.57 7.09
N LEU A 222 -18.83 2.90 7.17
CA LEU A 222 -18.83 3.78 6.00
C LEU A 222 -17.53 4.57 5.90
N VAL A 223 -16.79 4.36 4.80
CA VAL A 223 -15.51 5.01 4.52
C VAL A 223 -15.58 5.73 3.18
N LEU A 224 -15.24 7.02 3.17
CA LEU A 224 -15.04 7.81 1.96
C LEU A 224 -13.55 7.82 1.63
N GLN A 225 -13.19 7.39 0.42
CA GLN A 225 -11.82 7.38 -0.07
C GLN A 225 -11.67 8.34 -1.26
N PRO A 226 -11.24 9.58 -1.05
CA PRO A 226 -10.68 10.40 -2.13
C PRO A 226 -9.35 9.84 -2.61
N GLU A 227 -9.08 9.98 -3.91
CA GLU A 227 -7.82 9.59 -4.52
C GLU A 227 -7.43 10.55 -5.65
N VAL A 228 -6.15 10.60 -5.92
CA VAL A 228 -5.58 11.32 -7.06
C VAL A 228 -4.42 10.51 -7.63
N GLU A 229 -4.31 10.50 -8.96
CA GLU A 229 -3.16 9.96 -9.68
C GLU A 229 -2.74 10.93 -10.76
N VAL A 230 -1.43 11.11 -10.90
CA VAL A 230 -0.83 12.01 -11.88
C VAL A 230 0.28 11.27 -12.62
N ASN A 231 0.20 11.27 -13.95
CA ASN A 231 1.16 10.61 -14.83
C ASN A 231 1.93 11.65 -15.65
N PHE A 232 3.26 11.48 -15.73
CA PHE A 232 4.19 12.34 -16.45
C PHE A 232 5.05 11.54 -17.42
N ALA A 233 5.31 12.10 -18.62
CA ALA A 233 6.35 11.65 -19.54
C ALA A 233 7.48 12.66 -19.59
N PHE A 234 8.73 12.21 -19.52
CA PHE A 234 9.89 13.11 -19.61
C PHE A 234 10.27 13.43 -21.04
N GLN A 235 9.73 12.68 -22.03
CA GLN A 235 9.94 12.90 -23.46
C GLN A 235 8.70 12.51 -24.25
N ASP A 236 8.68 12.93 -25.52
CA ASP A 236 7.65 12.50 -26.46
C ASP A 236 7.82 11.01 -26.81
N VAL A 237 6.71 10.26 -26.77
CA VAL A 237 6.63 8.84 -27.18
C VAL A 237 5.51 8.71 -28.23
N PRO A 238 5.77 9.10 -29.49
CA PRO A 238 4.74 9.18 -30.53
C PRO A 238 4.04 7.83 -30.78
N GLN A 239 4.77 6.71 -30.60
CA GLN A 239 4.23 5.36 -30.77
C GLN A 239 3.11 5.02 -29.77
N LEU A 240 3.06 5.69 -28.64
CA LEU A 240 2.02 5.57 -27.62
C LEU A 240 1.05 6.76 -27.60
N GLY A 241 1.24 7.71 -28.50
CA GLY A 241 0.45 8.96 -28.52
C GLY A 241 0.75 9.90 -27.34
N VAL A 242 1.84 9.65 -26.62
CA VAL A 242 2.23 10.41 -25.44
C VAL A 242 3.13 11.57 -25.85
N GLY A 243 2.86 12.75 -25.30
CA GLY A 243 3.74 13.92 -25.40
C GLY A 243 4.46 14.17 -24.08
N SER A 244 5.62 14.81 -24.13
CA SER A 244 6.38 15.20 -22.93
C SER A 244 5.56 16.10 -22.00
N GLY A 245 5.79 15.99 -20.70
CA GLY A 245 5.11 16.73 -19.64
C GLY A 245 4.00 15.93 -18.98
N LEU A 246 2.97 16.64 -18.52
CA LEU A 246 1.80 16.03 -17.89
C LEU A 246 1.01 15.23 -18.93
N GLU A 247 0.83 13.93 -18.67
CA GLU A 247 0.08 13.02 -19.53
C GLU A 247 -1.40 12.97 -19.13
N ARG A 248 -1.65 12.67 -17.86
CA ARG A 248 -2.99 12.41 -17.33
C ARG A 248 -3.07 12.79 -15.86
N ILE A 249 -4.22 13.33 -15.48
CA ILE A 249 -4.66 13.44 -14.08
C ILE A 249 -5.93 12.62 -13.94
N GLU A 250 -5.96 11.79 -12.93
CA GLU A 250 -7.14 11.07 -12.48
C GLU A 250 -7.43 11.47 -11.04
N THR A 251 -8.67 11.78 -10.74
CA THR A 251 -9.12 11.97 -9.36
C THR A 251 -10.47 11.30 -9.18
N GLY A 252 -10.71 10.81 -7.99
CA GLY A 252 -11.94 10.11 -7.70
C GLY A 252 -12.30 10.16 -6.23
N ALA A 253 -13.52 9.74 -5.94
CA ALA A 253 -13.97 9.49 -4.60
C ALA A 253 -14.86 8.25 -4.60
N ARG A 254 -14.56 7.31 -3.70
CA ARG A 254 -15.31 6.08 -3.51
C ARG A 254 -15.90 6.06 -2.11
N LEU A 255 -17.18 5.77 -2.01
CA LEU A 255 -17.88 5.54 -0.76
C LEU A 255 -18.03 4.03 -0.57
N ARG A 256 -17.20 3.48 0.34
CA ARG A 256 -17.17 2.06 0.67
C ARG A 256 -18.05 1.76 1.87
N TYR A 257 -18.72 0.62 1.82
CA TYR A 257 -19.44 0.03 2.95
C TYR A 257 -18.72 -1.24 3.39
N GLU A 258 -17.99 -1.20 4.49
CA GLU A 258 -17.25 -2.32 5.05
C GLU A 258 -18.21 -3.32 5.70
N ILE A 259 -18.64 -4.34 4.95
CA ILE A 259 -19.42 -5.46 5.49
C ILE A 259 -18.55 -6.21 6.49
N ARG A 260 -17.27 -6.37 6.14
CA ARG A 260 -16.16 -6.83 6.97
C ARG A 260 -14.92 -6.04 6.55
N PRO A 261 -13.85 -5.97 7.38
CA PRO A 261 -12.62 -5.31 6.97
C PRO A 261 -12.05 -5.83 5.64
N GLU A 262 -12.29 -7.14 5.37
CA GLU A 262 -11.80 -7.82 4.17
C GLU A 262 -12.73 -7.70 2.95
N LEU A 263 -13.96 -7.19 3.11
CA LEU A 263 -14.95 -7.15 2.02
C LEU A 263 -15.79 -5.88 2.07
N ALA A 264 -15.62 -5.03 1.06
CA ALA A 264 -16.30 -3.75 0.99
C ALA A 264 -16.80 -3.44 -0.44
N PRO A 265 -18.11 -3.56 -0.72
CA PRO A 265 -18.71 -2.95 -1.89
C PRO A 265 -18.62 -1.43 -1.79
N TYR A 266 -18.57 -0.77 -2.95
CA TYR A 266 -18.53 0.68 -3.02
C TYR A 266 -19.23 1.22 -4.28
N ILE A 267 -19.57 2.50 -4.19
CA ILE A 267 -19.95 3.34 -5.33
C ILE A 267 -19.06 4.58 -5.34
N GLY A 268 -18.94 5.23 -6.49
CA GLY A 268 -18.08 6.40 -6.56
C GLY A 268 -18.16 7.12 -7.89
N MET A 269 -17.29 8.10 -8.01
CA MET A 269 -17.09 8.87 -9.24
C MET A 269 -15.59 9.01 -9.49
N LYS A 270 -15.20 8.91 -10.76
CA LYS A 270 -13.85 9.18 -11.27
C LYS A 270 -13.95 10.32 -12.28
N TRP A 271 -13.08 11.28 -12.18
CA TRP A 271 -12.80 12.26 -13.21
C TRP A 271 -11.38 12.04 -13.72
N GLU A 272 -11.25 12.03 -15.03
CA GLU A 272 -9.94 11.95 -15.68
C GLU A 272 -9.79 13.06 -16.72
N ARG A 273 -8.55 13.47 -16.92
CA ARG A 273 -8.20 14.42 -17.95
C ARG A 273 -6.83 14.11 -18.54
N SER A 274 -6.80 13.94 -19.85
CA SER A 274 -5.58 13.80 -20.64
C SER A 274 -5.05 15.17 -21.06
N PHE A 275 -3.73 15.29 -21.18
CA PHE A 275 -3.04 16.51 -21.56
C PHE A 275 -2.11 16.27 -22.75
N GLY A 276 -1.55 17.33 -23.31
CA GLY A 276 -0.50 17.29 -24.33
C GLY A 276 -0.79 16.37 -25.51
N GLY A 277 0.12 15.47 -25.78
CA GLY A 277 0.03 14.46 -26.84
C GLY A 277 -1.09 13.48 -26.63
N MET A 278 -1.26 13.00 -25.38
CA MET A 278 -2.32 12.09 -24.99
C MET A 278 -3.71 12.68 -25.31
N ALA A 279 -3.97 13.94 -24.96
CA ALA A 279 -5.23 14.61 -25.27
C ALA A 279 -5.49 14.76 -26.77
N ARG A 280 -4.44 14.91 -27.59
CA ARG A 280 -4.57 14.94 -29.06
C ARG A 280 -4.91 13.57 -29.61
N ALA A 281 -4.25 12.51 -29.10
CA ALA A 281 -4.52 11.13 -29.48
C ALA A 281 -5.95 10.71 -29.13
N THR A 282 -6.41 10.98 -27.90
CA THR A 282 -7.78 10.71 -27.43
C THR A 282 -8.83 11.39 -28.30
N ARG A 283 -8.65 12.69 -28.61
CA ARG A 283 -9.57 13.41 -29.52
C ARG A 283 -9.51 12.89 -30.96
N GLY A 284 -8.35 12.45 -31.43
CA GLY A 284 -8.17 11.85 -32.74
C GLY A 284 -8.90 10.51 -32.87
N ALA A 285 -9.07 9.77 -31.77
CA ALA A 285 -9.88 8.56 -31.68
C ALA A 285 -11.40 8.86 -31.53
N GLY A 286 -11.81 10.12 -31.47
CA GLY A 286 -13.20 10.51 -31.28
C GLY A 286 -13.66 10.54 -29.83
N GLU A 287 -12.76 10.39 -28.89
CA GLU A 287 -13.03 10.36 -27.46
C GLU A 287 -12.84 11.73 -26.80
N ARG A 288 -13.37 11.88 -25.59
CA ARG A 288 -13.22 13.11 -24.80
C ARG A 288 -11.92 13.09 -24.00
N ALA A 289 -11.11 14.13 -24.17
CA ALA A 289 -9.89 14.33 -23.36
C ALA A 289 -10.17 14.61 -21.86
N SER A 290 -11.42 14.79 -21.49
CA SER A 290 -11.86 14.88 -20.08
C SER A 290 -13.20 14.19 -19.95
N ALA A 291 -13.32 13.30 -18.98
CA ALA A 291 -14.50 12.49 -18.73
C ALA A 291 -14.77 12.37 -17.23
N VAL A 292 -16.05 12.28 -16.89
CA VAL A 292 -16.53 11.89 -15.56
C VAL A 292 -17.26 10.56 -15.71
N THR A 293 -16.90 9.61 -14.87
CA THR A 293 -17.41 8.25 -14.91
C THR A 293 -17.96 7.88 -13.52
N ALA A 294 -19.17 7.36 -13.47
CA ALA A 294 -19.68 6.73 -12.26
C ALA A 294 -19.13 5.31 -12.16
N VAL A 295 -18.77 4.89 -10.97
CA VAL A 295 -18.19 3.57 -10.70
C VAL A 295 -18.98 2.85 -9.61
N ALA A 296 -19.09 1.53 -9.74
CA ALA A 296 -19.58 0.64 -8.70
C ALA A 296 -18.70 -0.61 -8.67
N GLY A 297 -18.29 -1.05 -7.49
CA GLY A 297 -17.32 -2.11 -7.43
C GLY A 297 -17.20 -2.77 -6.07
N LEU A 298 -16.17 -3.60 -5.97
CA LEU A 298 -15.87 -4.40 -4.79
C LEU A 298 -14.38 -4.31 -4.48
N ARG A 299 -14.06 -4.15 -3.18
CA ARG A 299 -12.74 -4.36 -2.61
C ARG A 299 -12.74 -5.64 -1.78
N ALA A 300 -11.69 -6.45 -1.90
CA ALA A 300 -11.54 -7.67 -1.11
C ALA A 300 -10.07 -7.90 -0.72
N LEU A 301 -9.87 -8.48 0.48
CA LEU A 301 -8.56 -8.86 1.02
C LEU A 301 -8.64 -10.32 1.49
N PHE A 302 -7.62 -11.13 1.16
CA PHE A 302 -7.51 -12.55 1.50
C PHE A 302 -6.15 -12.90 2.09
#